data_c8441d072480deaf4c046bec2d6b3286
#
_entry.id   c8441d072480deaf4c046bec2d6b3286
#
_cell.length_a   1.000
_cell.length_b   1.000
_cell.length_c   1.000
_cell.angle_alpha   90.00
_cell.angle_beta   90.00
_cell.angle_gamma   90.00
#
_symmetry.space_group_name_H-M   'P 1'
#
loop_
_entity.id
_entity.type
_entity.pdbx_description
1 polymer ?
#
loop_
_entity_poly.entity_id
_entity_poly.type
_entity_poly.pdbx_seq_one_letter_code
_entity_poly.pdbx_strand_id
1 'polypeptide(L)'
;TSWDWLPWNWMDRIDNKISSVFYGISDGIWLISVLLSSGTGYIVQQTYSLDFIGDMADDIGKNIQILAGMNTGSKKFYADGFYTWLLLFIVLIVGGYMAYAGLIKRKTTEAVSAAVNMLVIFLLTAAFIAYAPQYIKNINDFSADLSNGVLELGAKLVMPGNDEMGVKATDKIRNNLFAIQVYKPWLLLQFGTTDETAIESERIAAGVDGDRIKSILSVSPVTNFGEDRQTAVKTDIETYKNVNMTVTNVAGRFGTVILIGFLNLIISIFVVVMCGLVIFTQLLFIIF
;
A
#
# COMPACT_ATOMS: atom_id res chain seq x y z
N THR A 1 41.22 16.74 -8.73
CA THR A 1 40.70 15.66 -9.60
C THR A 1 39.34 16.09 -10.12
N SER A 2 39.35 16.73 -11.28
CA SER A 2 38.15 17.16 -11.97
C SER A 2 37.39 15.91 -12.44
N TRP A 3 36.12 15.86 -12.13
CA TRP A 3 35.21 14.82 -12.60
C TRP A 3 34.74 15.14 -14.04
N ASP A 4 35.71 15.45 -14.92
CA ASP A 4 35.51 15.94 -16.29
C ASP A 4 34.88 14.88 -17.22
N TRP A 5 34.85 13.61 -16.79
CA TRP A 5 34.24 12.51 -17.55
C TRP A 5 32.72 12.42 -17.42
N LEU A 6 32.12 13.21 -16.52
CA LEU A 6 30.68 13.18 -16.31
C LEU A 6 29.95 13.92 -17.45
N PRO A 7 28.85 13.37 -17.99
CA PRO A 7 28.19 13.89 -19.20
C PRO A 7 27.76 15.35 -19.12
N TRP A 8 27.50 15.86 -17.94
CA TRP A 8 27.09 17.25 -17.72
C TRP A 8 28.24 18.27 -17.85
N ASN A 9 29.49 17.87 -17.74
CA ASN A 9 30.63 18.76 -17.95
C ASN A 9 31.00 18.97 -19.42
N TRP A 10 30.42 18.16 -20.33
CA TRP A 10 30.66 18.28 -21.78
C TRP A 10 29.81 19.39 -22.42
N MET A 11 28.89 19.98 -21.68
CA MET A 11 27.80 20.80 -22.19
C MET A 11 28.00 22.30 -22.06
N ASP A 12 29.12 22.78 -21.57
CA ASP A 12 29.37 24.24 -21.41
C ASP A 12 29.43 25.05 -22.72
N ARG A 13 29.26 24.39 -23.89
CA ARG A 13 29.32 25.03 -25.21
C ARG A 13 28.13 24.69 -26.10
N ILE A 14 26.93 24.63 -25.56
CA ILE A 14 25.78 24.19 -26.34
C ILE A 14 25.01 25.35 -26.92
N ASP A 15 24.89 25.37 -28.27
CA ASP A 15 24.04 26.28 -29.03
C ASP A 15 22.55 26.09 -28.67
N ASN A 16 21.73 27.16 -28.80
CA ASN A 16 20.30 27.17 -28.45
C ASN A 16 19.48 26.03 -29.10
N LYS A 17 19.89 25.50 -30.25
CA LYS A 17 19.21 24.37 -30.92
C LYS A 17 19.44 23.05 -30.20
N ILE A 18 20.62 22.84 -29.67
CA ILE A 18 20.98 21.62 -28.93
C ILE A 18 20.29 21.65 -27.55
N SER A 19 20.17 22.81 -26.92
CA SER A 19 19.42 22.99 -25.68
C SER A 19 17.97 22.53 -25.79
N SER A 20 17.30 22.80 -26.93
CA SER A 20 15.92 22.39 -27.19
C SER A 20 15.77 20.85 -27.22
N VAL A 21 16.77 20.14 -27.79
CA VAL A 21 16.77 18.66 -27.81
C VAL A 21 16.92 18.09 -26.42
N PHE A 22 17.82 18.67 -25.61
CA PHE A 22 17.96 18.21 -24.20
C PHE A 22 16.72 18.48 -23.36
N TYR A 23 16.02 19.57 -23.56
CA TYR A 23 14.73 19.82 -22.93
C TYR A 23 13.71 18.75 -23.34
N GLY A 24 13.56 18.47 -24.63
CA GLY A 24 12.62 17.45 -25.10
C GLY A 24 12.91 16.06 -24.53
N ILE A 25 14.18 15.66 -24.44
CA ILE A 25 14.57 14.38 -23.83
C ILE A 25 14.30 14.40 -22.31
N SER A 26 14.62 15.50 -21.62
CA SER A 26 14.35 15.67 -20.19
C SER A 26 12.86 15.55 -19.88
N ASP A 27 12.01 16.21 -20.69
CA ASP A 27 10.56 16.14 -20.54
C ASP A 27 10.04 14.72 -20.80
N GLY A 28 10.61 14.01 -21.75
CA GLY A 28 10.28 12.60 -22.02
C GLY A 28 10.63 11.68 -20.84
N ILE A 29 11.84 11.83 -20.27
CA ILE A 29 12.27 11.07 -19.08
C ILE A 29 11.40 11.43 -17.86
N TRP A 30 11.07 12.70 -17.71
CA TRP A 30 10.18 13.17 -16.65
C TRP A 30 8.79 12.56 -16.76
N LEU A 31 8.21 12.55 -17.97
CA LEU A 31 6.91 11.92 -18.23
C LEU A 31 6.91 10.43 -17.86
N ILE A 32 7.96 9.70 -18.26
CA ILE A 32 8.14 8.29 -17.90
C ILE A 32 8.19 8.14 -16.36
N SER A 33 8.92 9.01 -15.67
CA SER A 33 8.99 9.00 -14.19
C SER A 33 7.63 9.21 -13.53
N VAL A 34 6.82 10.14 -14.06
CA VAL A 34 5.45 10.39 -13.57
C VAL A 34 4.55 9.18 -13.82
N LEU A 35 4.65 8.56 -15.01
CA LEU A 35 3.88 7.36 -15.34
C LEU A 35 4.27 6.17 -14.45
N LEU A 36 5.57 5.97 -14.21
CA LEU A 36 6.06 4.93 -13.29
C LEU A 36 5.55 5.15 -11.88
N SER A 37 5.61 6.37 -11.36
CA SER A 37 5.11 6.71 -10.03
C SER A 37 3.60 6.46 -9.92
N SER A 38 2.83 6.92 -10.91
CA SER A 38 1.37 6.73 -10.94
C SER A 38 1.00 5.25 -11.02
N GLY A 39 1.67 4.49 -11.89
CA GLY A 39 1.47 3.05 -12.04
C GLY A 39 1.84 2.28 -10.76
N THR A 40 2.98 2.62 -10.16
CA THR A 40 3.43 2.02 -8.89
C THR A 40 2.44 2.30 -7.77
N GLY A 41 1.98 3.55 -7.64
CA GLY A 41 0.98 3.93 -6.66
C GLY A 41 -0.35 3.22 -6.84
N TYR A 42 -0.78 3.02 -8.09
CA TYR A 42 -1.97 2.24 -8.42
C TYR A 42 -1.81 0.76 -8.03
N ILE A 43 -0.67 0.15 -8.34
CA ILE A 43 -0.39 -1.26 -7.96
C ILE A 43 -0.42 -1.43 -6.45
N VAL A 44 0.20 -0.51 -5.69
CA VAL A 44 0.13 -0.53 -4.22
C VAL A 44 -1.33 -0.46 -3.76
N GLN A 45 -2.09 0.50 -4.25
CA GLN A 45 -3.48 0.66 -3.87
C GLN A 45 -4.31 -0.59 -4.17
N GLN A 46 -4.14 -1.19 -5.35
CA GLN A 46 -4.83 -2.44 -5.72
C GLN A 46 -4.40 -3.62 -4.85
N THR A 47 -3.10 -3.80 -4.62
CA THR A 47 -2.58 -4.90 -3.82
C THR A 47 -3.16 -4.94 -2.41
N TYR A 48 -3.29 -3.78 -1.78
CA TYR A 48 -3.81 -3.67 -0.41
C TYR A 48 -5.33 -3.42 -0.34
N SER A 49 -6.00 -3.10 -1.45
CA SER A 49 -7.45 -2.97 -1.52
C SER A 49 -8.15 -4.28 -1.89
N LEU A 50 -7.42 -5.27 -2.39
CA LEU A 50 -7.94 -6.59 -2.66
C LEU A 50 -8.26 -7.26 -1.32
N ASP A 51 -9.51 -7.13 -0.87
CA ASP A 51 -10.06 -7.89 0.26
C ASP A 51 -10.40 -9.33 -0.17
N PHE A 52 -9.47 -9.91 -0.96
CA PHE A 52 -9.59 -11.25 -1.49
C PHE A 52 -9.64 -12.29 -0.37
N ILE A 53 -8.91 -12.04 0.73
CA ILE A 53 -8.92 -12.89 1.91
C ILE A 53 -10.25 -12.74 2.66
N GLY A 54 -10.84 -11.54 2.70
CA GLY A 54 -12.12 -11.29 3.35
C GLY A 54 -13.28 -12.04 2.69
N ASP A 55 -13.36 -11.95 1.37
CA ASP A 55 -14.38 -12.68 0.59
C ASP A 55 -14.20 -14.20 0.74
N MET A 56 -12.96 -14.70 0.69
CA MET A 56 -12.68 -16.12 0.90
C MET A 56 -12.88 -16.57 2.35
N ALA A 57 -12.59 -15.74 3.33
CA ALA A 57 -12.82 -16.04 4.74
C ALA A 57 -14.32 -16.33 5.00
N ASP A 58 -15.20 -15.54 4.38
CA ASP A 58 -16.64 -15.75 4.47
C ASP A 58 -17.08 -17.06 3.79
N ASP A 59 -16.52 -17.36 2.62
CA ASP A 59 -16.79 -18.59 1.89
C ASP A 59 -16.24 -19.83 2.60
N ILE A 60 -15.04 -19.77 3.16
CA ILE A 60 -14.46 -20.83 3.99
C ILE A 60 -15.35 -21.09 5.21
N GLY A 61 -15.80 -20.05 5.90
CA GLY A 61 -16.69 -20.18 7.03
C GLY A 61 -18.02 -20.84 6.67
N LYS A 62 -18.63 -20.45 5.56
CA LYS A 62 -19.85 -21.08 5.02
C LYS A 62 -19.60 -22.53 4.62
N ASN A 63 -18.48 -22.82 3.97
CA ASN A 63 -18.12 -24.18 3.56
C ASN A 63 -17.91 -25.11 4.77
N ILE A 64 -17.33 -24.63 5.87
CA ILE A 64 -17.25 -25.38 7.14
C ILE A 64 -18.64 -25.74 7.63
N GLN A 65 -19.60 -24.81 7.60
CA GLN A 65 -20.99 -25.09 7.99
C GLN A 65 -21.64 -26.12 7.08
N ILE A 66 -21.49 -25.98 5.77
CA ILE A 66 -22.05 -26.89 4.77
C ILE A 66 -21.46 -28.31 4.93
N LEU A 67 -20.13 -28.42 5.05
CA LEU A 67 -19.44 -29.69 5.27
C LEU A 67 -19.87 -30.37 6.58
N ALA A 68 -20.08 -29.59 7.62
CA ALA A 68 -20.61 -30.11 8.89
C ALA A 68 -22.09 -30.53 8.81
N GLY A 69 -22.78 -30.20 7.72
CA GLY A 69 -24.21 -30.45 7.56
C GLY A 69 -25.05 -29.48 8.39
N MET A 70 -24.65 -28.20 8.44
CA MET A 70 -25.40 -27.14 9.09
C MET A 70 -26.10 -26.26 8.05
N ASN A 71 -27.32 -25.86 8.34
CA ASN A 71 -28.00 -24.81 7.57
C ASN A 71 -27.44 -23.45 7.93
N THR A 72 -26.83 -22.77 6.97
CA THR A 72 -26.15 -21.47 7.15
C THR A 72 -27.09 -20.36 7.63
N GLY A 73 -28.36 -20.40 7.26
CA GLY A 73 -29.35 -19.39 7.65
C GLY A 73 -29.92 -19.61 9.05
N SER A 74 -30.30 -20.86 9.38
CA SER A 74 -30.95 -21.17 10.67
C SER A 74 -29.98 -21.66 11.75
N LYS A 75 -28.70 -21.88 11.42
CA LYS A 75 -27.66 -22.43 12.30
C LYS A 75 -28.08 -23.75 12.98
N LYS A 76 -28.89 -24.54 12.29
CA LYS A 76 -29.34 -25.88 12.76
C LYS A 76 -28.61 -26.96 11.98
N PHE A 77 -28.21 -28.02 12.68
CA PHE A 77 -27.65 -29.20 12.05
C PHE A 77 -28.74 -30.04 11.38
N TYR A 78 -28.46 -30.55 10.19
CA TYR A 78 -29.31 -31.52 9.54
C TYR A 78 -29.15 -32.87 10.23
N ALA A 79 -30.25 -33.65 10.31
CA ALA A 79 -30.23 -35.00 10.88
C ALA A 79 -29.25 -35.93 10.16
N ASP A 80 -29.12 -35.74 8.83
CA ASP A 80 -28.25 -36.56 7.96
C ASP A 80 -26.87 -35.85 7.70
N GLY A 81 -26.56 -34.80 8.48
CA GLY A 81 -25.30 -34.04 8.35
C GLY A 81 -24.09 -34.83 8.86
N PHE A 82 -22.93 -34.62 8.26
CA PHE A 82 -21.67 -35.27 8.67
C PHE A 82 -21.38 -35.12 10.17
N TYR A 83 -21.58 -33.95 10.72
CA TYR A 83 -21.34 -33.70 12.14
C TYR A 83 -22.27 -34.51 13.04
N THR A 84 -23.53 -34.68 12.65
CA THR A 84 -24.51 -35.46 13.39
C THR A 84 -24.11 -36.96 13.44
N TRP A 85 -23.66 -37.50 12.32
CA TRP A 85 -23.15 -38.86 12.25
C TRP A 85 -21.88 -39.08 13.05
N LEU A 86 -20.92 -38.13 12.94
CA LEU A 86 -19.68 -38.13 13.70
C LEU A 86 -19.96 -38.10 15.21
N LEU A 87 -20.94 -37.31 15.63
CA LEU A 87 -21.36 -37.21 17.01
C LEU A 87 -21.95 -38.51 17.53
N LEU A 88 -22.85 -39.16 16.76
CA LEU A 88 -23.40 -40.46 17.11
C LEU A 88 -22.29 -41.51 17.28
N PHE A 89 -21.30 -41.49 16.41
CA PHE A 89 -20.15 -42.41 16.50
C PHE A 89 -19.30 -42.14 17.75
N ILE A 90 -19.03 -40.89 18.06
CA ILE A 90 -18.30 -40.53 19.29
C ILE A 90 -19.09 -40.89 20.54
N VAL A 91 -20.39 -40.64 20.57
CA VAL A 91 -21.29 -41.05 21.69
C VAL A 91 -21.25 -42.54 21.92
N LEU A 92 -21.23 -43.33 20.85
CA LEU A 92 -21.15 -44.79 20.96
C LEU A 92 -19.83 -45.27 21.56
N ILE A 93 -18.70 -44.70 21.12
CA ILE A 93 -17.36 -45.03 21.66
C ILE A 93 -17.23 -44.59 23.13
N VAL A 94 -17.57 -43.33 23.43
CA VAL A 94 -17.44 -42.77 24.78
C VAL A 94 -18.46 -43.45 25.72
N GLY A 95 -19.67 -43.70 25.24
CA GLY A 95 -20.70 -44.45 25.98
C GLY A 95 -20.26 -45.91 26.31
N GLY A 96 -19.62 -46.59 25.37
CA GLY A 96 -18.99 -47.90 25.60
C GLY A 96 -17.87 -47.84 26.64
N TYR A 97 -17.01 -46.81 26.57
CA TYR A 97 -15.98 -46.55 27.59
C TYR A 97 -16.58 -46.27 28.97
N MET A 98 -17.61 -45.41 29.04
CA MET A 98 -18.33 -45.09 30.28
C MET A 98 -18.96 -46.32 30.92
N ALA A 99 -19.62 -47.18 30.11
CA ALA A 99 -20.19 -48.45 30.56
C ALA A 99 -19.07 -49.37 31.14
N TYR A 100 -17.96 -49.49 30.41
CA TYR A 100 -16.82 -50.28 30.86
C TYR A 100 -16.20 -49.73 32.17
N ALA A 101 -15.93 -48.45 32.23
CA ALA A 101 -15.34 -47.82 33.42
C ALA A 101 -16.30 -47.83 34.61
N GLY A 102 -17.57 -47.49 34.40
CA GLY A 102 -18.58 -47.39 35.47
C GLY A 102 -19.06 -48.74 35.99
N LEU A 103 -19.43 -49.68 35.08
CA LEU A 103 -20.02 -50.94 35.44
C LEU A 103 -18.98 -52.04 35.76
N ILE A 104 -17.93 -52.15 34.94
CA ILE A 104 -16.93 -53.22 35.08
C ILE A 104 -15.84 -52.83 36.06
N LYS A 105 -15.22 -51.63 35.85
CA LYS A 105 -14.13 -51.12 36.72
C LYS A 105 -14.63 -50.45 38.03
N ARG A 106 -15.93 -50.21 38.15
CA ARG A 106 -16.57 -49.49 39.26
C ARG A 106 -15.96 -48.11 39.55
N LYS A 107 -15.40 -47.46 38.50
CA LYS A 107 -14.81 -46.15 38.58
C LYS A 107 -15.79 -45.09 38.07
N THR A 108 -16.78 -44.79 38.85
CA THR A 108 -17.88 -43.87 38.51
C THR A 108 -17.39 -42.47 38.18
N THR A 109 -16.37 -41.98 38.88
CA THR A 109 -15.77 -40.63 38.66
C THR A 109 -15.13 -40.53 37.26
N GLU A 110 -14.41 -41.57 36.82
CA GLU A 110 -13.81 -41.60 35.47
C GLU A 110 -14.89 -41.63 34.36
N ALA A 111 -15.96 -42.41 34.57
CA ALA A 111 -17.08 -42.48 33.65
C ALA A 111 -17.82 -41.13 33.55
N VAL A 112 -18.10 -40.46 34.66
CA VAL A 112 -18.74 -39.13 34.66
C VAL A 112 -17.85 -38.09 34.01
N SER A 113 -16.55 -38.10 34.35
CA SER A 113 -15.58 -37.16 33.74
C SER A 113 -15.53 -37.33 32.22
N ALA A 114 -15.54 -38.54 31.68
CA ALA A 114 -15.60 -38.81 30.24
C ALA A 114 -16.86 -38.22 29.60
N ALA A 115 -18.02 -38.38 30.24
CA ALA A 115 -19.28 -37.79 29.80
C ALA A 115 -19.24 -36.28 29.74
N VAL A 116 -18.76 -35.65 30.83
CA VAL A 116 -18.67 -34.19 30.89
C VAL A 116 -17.70 -33.65 29.83
N ASN A 117 -16.51 -34.25 29.67
CA ASN A 117 -15.54 -33.85 28.69
C ASN A 117 -16.10 -33.99 27.27
N MET A 118 -16.79 -35.10 26.96
CA MET A 118 -17.45 -35.27 25.68
C MET A 118 -18.48 -34.18 25.40
N LEU A 119 -19.30 -33.84 26.39
CA LEU A 119 -20.33 -32.80 26.27
C LEU A 119 -19.71 -31.40 26.05
N VAL A 120 -18.64 -31.07 26.79
CA VAL A 120 -17.93 -29.82 26.63
C VAL A 120 -17.32 -29.72 25.23
N ILE A 121 -16.61 -30.75 24.77
CA ILE A 121 -16.03 -30.79 23.42
C ILE A 121 -17.12 -30.66 22.35
N PHE A 122 -18.22 -31.38 22.52
CA PHE A 122 -19.35 -31.28 21.61
C PHE A 122 -19.92 -29.87 21.51
N LEU A 123 -20.18 -29.22 22.65
CA LEU A 123 -20.71 -27.85 22.68
C LEU A 123 -19.73 -26.85 22.06
N LEU A 124 -18.43 -26.96 22.34
CA LEU A 124 -17.40 -26.10 21.77
C LEU A 124 -17.30 -26.30 20.26
N THR A 125 -17.32 -27.54 19.77
CA THR A 125 -17.25 -27.84 18.33
C THR A 125 -18.50 -27.34 17.61
N ALA A 126 -19.69 -27.57 18.18
CA ALA A 126 -20.94 -27.06 17.62
C ALA A 126 -20.97 -25.54 17.57
N ALA A 127 -20.51 -24.87 18.63
CA ALA A 127 -20.38 -23.41 18.66
C ALA A 127 -19.38 -22.91 17.61
N PHE A 128 -18.21 -23.55 17.49
CA PHE A 128 -17.23 -23.20 16.47
C PHE A 128 -17.81 -23.30 15.05
N ILE A 129 -18.46 -24.40 14.72
CA ILE A 129 -19.10 -24.60 13.40
C ILE A 129 -20.20 -23.55 13.17
N ALA A 130 -21.07 -23.32 14.16
CA ALA A 130 -22.18 -22.37 14.06
C ALA A 130 -21.71 -20.93 13.80
N TYR A 131 -20.57 -20.56 14.34
CA TYR A 131 -20.00 -19.22 14.24
C TYR A 131 -18.71 -19.16 13.39
N ALA A 132 -18.39 -20.21 12.63
CA ALA A 132 -17.19 -20.27 11.80
C ALA A 132 -17.01 -19.07 10.88
N PRO A 133 -18.03 -18.59 10.12
CA PRO A 133 -17.87 -17.40 9.29
C PRO A 133 -17.47 -16.17 10.11
N GLN A 134 -18.06 -16.00 11.31
CA GLN A 134 -17.76 -14.85 12.16
C GLN A 134 -16.36 -14.91 12.76
N TYR A 135 -15.89 -16.08 13.20
CA TYR A 135 -14.54 -16.25 13.73
C TYR A 135 -13.49 -15.97 12.65
N ILE A 136 -13.68 -16.55 11.46
CA ILE A 136 -12.72 -16.36 10.37
C ILE A 136 -12.70 -14.90 9.92
N LYS A 137 -13.88 -14.26 9.81
CA LYS A 137 -13.97 -12.83 9.51
C LYS A 137 -13.27 -11.98 10.56
N ASN A 138 -13.50 -12.23 11.84
CA ASN A 138 -12.85 -11.46 12.91
C ASN A 138 -11.33 -11.60 12.89
N ILE A 139 -10.80 -12.78 12.56
CA ILE A 139 -9.35 -13.00 12.39
C ILE A 139 -8.83 -12.21 11.19
N ASN A 140 -9.57 -12.21 10.08
CA ASN A 140 -9.22 -11.42 8.91
C ASN A 140 -9.25 -9.91 9.21
N ASP A 141 -10.30 -9.41 9.84
CA ASP A 141 -10.44 -8.01 10.21
C ASP A 141 -9.30 -7.57 11.15
N PHE A 142 -8.97 -8.39 12.14
CA PHE A 142 -7.81 -8.13 13.01
C PHE A 142 -6.49 -8.10 12.24
N SER A 143 -6.30 -9.03 11.31
CA SER A 143 -5.11 -9.06 10.44
C SER A 143 -5.02 -7.82 9.54
N ALA A 144 -6.15 -7.38 8.98
CA ALA A 144 -6.24 -6.17 8.18
C ALA A 144 -5.94 -4.92 9.00
N ASP A 145 -6.49 -4.81 10.21
CA ASP A 145 -6.23 -3.70 11.13
C ASP A 145 -4.76 -3.63 11.55
N LEU A 146 -4.15 -4.78 11.84
CA LEU A 146 -2.72 -4.86 12.14
C LEU A 146 -1.86 -4.43 10.95
N SER A 147 -2.20 -4.92 9.75
CA SER A 147 -1.53 -4.53 8.51
C SER A 147 -1.63 -3.02 8.26
N ASN A 148 -2.82 -2.46 8.39
CA ASN A 148 -3.03 -1.02 8.26
C ASN A 148 -2.23 -0.21 9.29
N GLY A 149 -2.13 -0.68 10.54
CA GLY A 149 -1.30 -0.06 11.57
C GLY A 149 0.19 -0.05 11.21
N VAL A 150 0.71 -1.16 10.69
CA VAL A 150 2.11 -1.26 10.23
C VAL A 150 2.36 -0.34 9.03
N LEU A 151 1.43 -0.31 8.07
CA LEU A 151 1.51 0.57 6.90
C LEU A 151 1.47 2.06 7.30
N GLU A 152 0.63 2.41 8.28
CA GLU A 152 0.56 3.78 8.80
C GLU A 152 1.87 4.21 9.47
N LEU A 153 2.47 3.33 10.28
CA LEU A 153 3.78 3.58 10.87
C LEU A 153 4.85 3.75 9.78
N GLY A 154 4.85 2.91 8.76
CA GLY A 154 5.74 3.02 7.61
C GLY A 154 5.56 4.36 6.88
N ALA A 155 4.33 4.78 6.63
CA ALA A 155 4.03 6.06 5.99
C ALA A 155 4.54 7.26 6.81
N LYS A 156 4.39 7.23 8.13
CA LYS A 156 4.90 8.28 9.05
C LYS A 156 6.43 8.35 9.09
N LEU A 157 7.11 7.21 8.98
CA LEU A 157 8.58 7.17 8.92
C LEU A 157 9.11 7.79 7.62
N VAL A 158 8.39 7.64 6.52
CA VAL A 158 8.78 8.17 5.21
C VAL A 158 8.52 9.66 5.09
N MET A 159 7.39 10.14 5.61
CA MET A 159 7.05 11.57 5.66
C MET A 159 6.50 11.95 7.04
N PRO A 160 7.37 12.32 7.98
CA PRO A 160 6.96 12.83 9.28
C PRO A 160 6.12 14.12 9.12
N GLY A 161 4.97 14.19 9.77
CA GLY A 161 4.10 15.37 9.76
C GLY A 161 2.95 15.33 8.76
N ASN A 162 2.80 14.28 7.96
CA ASN A 162 1.64 14.10 7.08
C ASN A 162 0.54 13.32 7.81
N ASP A 163 0.04 13.89 8.91
CA ASP A 163 -1.05 13.32 9.72
C ASP A 163 -2.42 13.72 9.16
N GLU A 164 -2.72 13.34 7.92
CA GLU A 164 -4.08 13.45 7.38
C GLU A 164 -4.99 12.45 8.10
N MET A 165 -5.80 12.95 9.04
CA MET A 165 -6.82 12.14 9.72
C MET A 165 -7.87 11.65 8.73
N GLY A 166 -8.17 10.36 8.76
CA GLY A 166 -9.22 9.73 7.96
C GLY A 166 -8.81 9.24 6.57
N VAL A 167 -7.56 9.44 6.15
CA VAL A 167 -7.03 8.87 4.90
C VAL A 167 -6.57 7.44 5.15
N LYS A 168 -6.96 6.51 4.28
CA LYS A 168 -6.52 5.11 4.35
C LYS A 168 -4.98 5.01 4.27
N ALA A 169 -4.39 4.07 5.00
CA ALA A 169 -2.94 3.86 5.01
C ALA A 169 -2.37 3.62 3.60
N THR A 170 -3.10 2.92 2.74
CA THR A 170 -2.75 2.69 1.32
C THR A 170 -2.68 3.98 0.50
N ASP A 171 -3.61 4.91 0.72
CA ASP A 171 -3.62 6.21 0.06
C ASP A 171 -2.46 7.09 0.54
N LYS A 172 -2.13 7.02 1.84
CA LYS A 172 -0.94 7.68 2.39
C LYS A 172 0.34 7.18 1.74
N ILE A 173 0.49 5.86 1.57
CA ILE A 173 1.67 5.28 0.90
C ILE A 173 1.74 5.74 -0.56
N ARG A 174 0.61 5.70 -1.29
CA ARG A 174 0.55 6.20 -2.66
C ARG A 174 0.97 7.66 -2.74
N ASN A 175 0.43 8.51 -1.86
CA ASN A 175 0.75 9.93 -1.82
C ASN A 175 2.21 10.17 -1.47
N ASN A 176 2.77 9.39 -0.53
CA ASN A 176 4.19 9.46 -0.17
C ASN A 176 5.10 9.01 -1.33
N LEU A 177 4.74 7.94 -2.04
CA LEU A 177 5.46 7.51 -3.23
C LEU A 177 5.46 8.62 -4.31
N PHE A 178 4.29 9.21 -4.56
CA PHE A 178 4.19 10.35 -5.48
C PHE A 178 5.04 11.53 -5.02
N ALA A 179 5.01 11.85 -3.74
CA ALA A 179 5.81 12.94 -3.18
C ALA A 179 7.32 12.69 -3.37
N ILE A 180 7.81 11.47 -3.13
CA ILE A 180 9.24 11.12 -3.27
C ILE A 180 9.66 11.03 -4.73
N GLN A 181 8.84 10.43 -5.58
CA GLN A 181 9.20 10.15 -6.98
C GLN A 181 8.92 11.31 -7.93
N VAL A 182 7.97 12.20 -7.59
CA VAL A 182 7.54 13.27 -8.48
C VAL A 182 7.66 14.65 -7.82
N TYR A 183 6.98 14.88 -6.70
CA TYR A 183 6.85 16.23 -6.15
C TYR A 183 8.18 16.79 -5.62
N LYS A 184 8.91 16.06 -4.78
CA LYS A 184 10.20 16.50 -4.25
C LYS A 184 11.28 16.62 -5.34
N PRO A 185 11.42 15.68 -6.30
CA PRO A 185 12.27 15.87 -7.47
C PRO A 185 11.87 17.05 -8.34
N TRP A 186 10.57 17.33 -8.48
CA TRP A 186 10.10 18.51 -9.20
C TRP A 186 10.56 19.80 -8.51
N LEU A 187 10.42 19.90 -7.17
CA LEU A 187 10.94 21.02 -6.40
C LEU A 187 12.44 21.21 -6.61
N LEU A 188 13.20 20.11 -6.57
CA LEU A 188 14.65 20.15 -6.80
C LEU A 188 14.99 20.68 -8.18
N LEU A 189 14.27 20.24 -9.23
CA LEU A 189 14.48 20.70 -10.60
C LEU A 189 14.09 22.16 -10.82
N GLN A 190 13.04 22.64 -10.15
CA GLN A 190 12.57 24.02 -10.33
C GLN A 190 13.30 25.02 -9.42
N PHE A 191 13.48 24.65 -8.15
CA PHE A 191 13.99 25.60 -7.14
C PHE A 191 15.40 25.25 -6.63
N GLY A 192 15.95 24.09 -6.99
CA GLY A 192 17.26 23.63 -6.51
C GLY A 192 17.26 23.06 -5.10
N THR A 193 16.11 23.02 -4.44
CA THR A 193 15.93 22.45 -3.10
C THR A 193 14.60 21.68 -3.01
N THR A 194 14.52 20.73 -2.09
CA THR A 194 13.28 20.00 -1.76
C THR A 194 12.60 20.58 -0.51
N ASP A 195 13.19 21.58 0.12
CA ASP A 195 12.69 22.23 1.32
C ASP A 195 11.72 23.37 0.95
N GLU A 196 10.44 23.13 1.15
CA GLU A 196 9.37 24.09 0.86
C GLU A 196 9.47 25.33 1.75
N THR A 197 9.95 25.18 2.99
CA THR A 197 10.10 26.30 3.92
C THR A 197 11.19 27.24 3.46
N ALA A 198 12.28 26.73 2.89
CA ALA A 198 13.33 27.53 2.29
C ALA A 198 12.82 28.32 1.07
N ILE A 199 12.03 27.65 0.18
CA ILE A 199 11.44 28.30 -1.00
C ILE A 199 10.49 29.43 -0.60
N GLU A 200 9.63 29.21 0.38
CA GLU A 200 8.68 30.21 0.86
C GLU A 200 9.36 31.34 1.67
N SER A 201 10.45 31.04 2.37
CA SER A 201 11.22 32.10 3.06
C SER A 201 11.84 33.10 2.09
N GLU A 202 12.33 32.65 0.92
CA GLU A 202 12.79 33.53 -0.14
C GLU A 202 11.67 34.45 -0.67
N ARG A 203 10.45 33.92 -0.81
CA ARG A 203 9.27 34.71 -1.19
C ARG A 203 8.96 35.82 -0.17
N ILE A 204 8.93 35.41 1.11
CA ILE A 204 8.66 36.34 2.22
C ILE A 204 9.73 37.44 2.25
N ALA A 205 11.00 37.07 2.08
CA ALA A 205 12.10 38.03 2.04
C ALA A 205 12.02 39.03 0.86
N ALA A 206 11.43 38.56 -0.27
CA ALA A 206 11.17 39.40 -1.44
C ALA A 206 9.92 40.30 -1.29
N GLY A 207 9.14 40.16 -0.22
CA GLY A 207 7.91 40.93 0.01
C GLY A 207 6.78 40.60 -0.97
N VAL A 208 6.74 39.40 -1.52
CA VAL A 208 5.72 38.98 -2.50
C VAL A 208 4.61 38.19 -1.79
N ASP A 209 3.37 38.56 -2.04
CA ASP A 209 2.19 37.86 -1.51
C ASP A 209 1.90 36.56 -2.28
N GLY A 210 1.23 35.62 -1.60
CA GLY A 210 0.79 34.36 -2.18
C GLY A 210 1.68 33.18 -1.81
N ASP A 211 1.74 32.17 -2.67
CA ASP A 211 2.49 30.92 -2.50
C ASP A 211 3.33 30.71 -3.77
N ARG A 212 4.64 30.73 -3.64
CA ARG A 212 5.58 30.67 -4.76
C ARG A 212 5.48 29.33 -5.51
N ILE A 213 5.34 28.23 -4.78
CA ILE A 213 5.23 26.90 -5.37
C ILE A 213 3.93 26.78 -6.14
N LYS A 214 2.82 27.20 -5.55
CA LYS A 214 1.50 27.16 -6.20
C LYS A 214 1.43 28.08 -7.41
N SER A 215 2.09 29.24 -7.40
CA SER A 215 2.11 30.14 -8.55
C SER A 215 2.61 29.49 -9.83
N ILE A 216 3.50 28.49 -9.71
CA ILE A 216 4.03 27.72 -10.83
C ILE A 216 3.21 26.47 -11.10
N LEU A 217 2.77 25.74 -10.06
CA LEU A 217 2.00 24.50 -10.21
C LEU A 217 0.59 24.71 -10.76
N SER A 218 -0.07 25.82 -10.38
CA SER A 218 -1.45 26.10 -10.79
C SER A 218 -1.57 26.50 -12.28
N VAL A 219 -0.48 26.87 -12.91
CA VAL A 219 -0.49 27.32 -14.30
C VAL A 219 -0.28 26.15 -15.25
N SER A 220 -1.31 25.85 -16.04
CA SER A 220 -1.25 24.79 -17.04
C SER A 220 -0.23 25.10 -18.15
N PRO A 221 0.60 24.13 -18.56
CA PRO A 221 1.52 24.33 -19.68
C PRO A 221 0.82 24.35 -21.05
N VAL A 222 -0.46 24.02 -21.10
CA VAL A 222 -1.23 23.90 -22.36
C VAL A 222 -2.15 25.11 -22.57
N THR A 223 -2.61 25.75 -21.48
CA THR A 223 -3.48 26.93 -21.57
C THR A 223 -2.75 28.08 -22.23
N ASN A 224 -3.43 28.80 -23.11
CA ASN A 224 -2.90 29.98 -23.79
C ASN A 224 -1.56 29.71 -24.51
N PHE A 225 -1.45 28.52 -25.15
CA PHE A 225 -0.21 28.06 -25.81
C PHE A 225 1.04 28.07 -24.92
N GLY A 226 0.86 27.99 -23.60
CA GLY A 226 1.94 27.99 -22.62
C GLY A 226 2.47 29.38 -22.23
N GLU A 227 1.90 30.46 -22.73
CA GLU A 227 2.33 31.83 -22.42
C GLU A 227 2.19 32.16 -20.94
N ASP A 228 1.10 31.72 -20.29
CA ASP A 228 0.88 31.93 -18.86
C ASP A 228 1.98 31.25 -18.03
N ARG A 229 2.34 30.02 -18.42
CA ARG A 229 3.43 29.27 -17.78
C ARG A 229 4.78 29.95 -17.98
N GLN A 230 5.05 30.41 -19.18
CA GLN A 230 6.28 31.14 -19.50
C GLN A 230 6.39 32.43 -18.68
N THR A 231 5.28 33.15 -18.53
CA THR A 231 5.21 34.38 -17.72
C THR A 231 5.48 34.08 -16.25
N ALA A 232 4.87 33.02 -15.69
CA ALA A 232 5.10 32.63 -14.28
C ALA A 232 6.58 32.26 -14.05
N VAL A 233 7.19 31.48 -14.93
CA VAL A 233 8.61 31.11 -14.87
C VAL A 233 9.52 32.34 -14.99
N LYS A 234 9.23 33.23 -15.95
CA LYS A 234 9.99 34.46 -16.15
C LYS A 234 9.92 35.36 -14.91
N THR A 235 8.74 35.52 -14.33
CA THR A 235 8.56 36.30 -13.09
C THR A 235 9.38 35.69 -11.94
N ASP A 236 9.40 34.35 -11.79
CA ASP A 236 10.19 33.70 -10.75
C ASP A 236 11.70 33.92 -10.94
N ILE A 237 12.20 33.83 -12.18
CA ILE A 237 13.60 34.09 -12.52
C ILE A 237 13.97 35.54 -12.20
N GLU A 238 13.14 36.52 -12.58
CA GLU A 238 13.42 37.93 -12.38
C GLU A 238 13.35 38.35 -10.92
N THR A 239 12.35 37.87 -10.19
CA THR A 239 12.08 38.21 -8.79
C THR A 239 13.07 37.55 -7.83
N TYR A 240 13.29 36.25 -7.96
CA TYR A 240 14.09 35.46 -7.00
C TYR A 240 15.50 35.11 -7.51
N LYS A 241 15.87 35.56 -8.71
CA LYS A 241 17.15 35.21 -9.35
C LYS A 241 17.34 33.69 -9.47
N ASN A 242 16.26 32.98 -9.74
CA ASN A 242 16.26 31.52 -9.79
C ASN A 242 17.04 30.99 -11.00
N VAL A 243 18.28 30.61 -10.78
CA VAL A 243 19.18 30.10 -11.83
C VAL A 243 18.72 28.74 -12.34
N ASN A 244 18.00 27.95 -11.53
CA ASN A 244 17.58 26.59 -11.91
C ASN A 244 16.56 26.57 -13.04
N MET A 245 15.79 27.65 -13.22
CA MET A 245 14.82 27.79 -14.31
C MET A 245 15.42 28.45 -15.56
N THR A 246 16.68 28.86 -15.53
CA THR A 246 17.33 29.52 -16.66
C THR A 246 17.84 28.54 -17.69
N VAL A 247 17.96 29.00 -18.95
CA VAL A 247 18.50 28.20 -20.07
C VAL A 247 19.96 27.82 -19.83
N THR A 248 20.70 28.58 -19.06
CA THR A 248 22.11 28.32 -18.74
C THR A 248 22.31 27.06 -17.88
N ASN A 249 21.29 26.59 -17.17
CA ASN A 249 21.38 25.40 -16.32
C ASN A 249 20.80 24.12 -16.98
N VAL A 250 20.63 24.10 -18.31
CA VAL A 250 20.05 22.95 -19.04
C VAL A 250 20.82 21.67 -18.81
N ALA A 251 22.16 21.74 -18.83
CA ALA A 251 23.03 20.58 -18.66
C ALA A 251 22.89 19.96 -17.25
N GLY A 252 22.88 20.80 -16.22
CA GLY A 252 22.68 20.36 -14.82
C GLY A 252 21.31 19.72 -14.63
N ARG A 253 20.26 20.33 -15.18
CA ARG A 253 18.89 19.81 -15.15
C ARG A 253 18.78 18.45 -15.87
N PHE A 254 19.37 18.30 -17.05
CA PHE A 254 19.38 17.06 -17.79
C PHE A 254 20.01 15.92 -17.00
N GLY A 255 21.21 16.15 -16.41
CA GLY A 255 21.87 15.16 -15.55
C GLY A 255 21.01 14.76 -14.33
N THR A 256 20.39 15.77 -13.72
CA THR A 256 19.50 15.53 -12.57
C THR A 256 18.25 14.74 -12.97
N VAL A 257 17.62 15.03 -14.10
CA VAL A 257 16.45 14.30 -14.60
C VAL A 257 16.78 12.83 -14.90
N ILE A 258 17.95 12.57 -15.52
CA ILE A 258 18.41 11.17 -15.74
C ILE A 258 18.58 10.43 -14.41
N LEU A 259 19.22 11.06 -13.43
CA LEU A 259 19.41 10.46 -12.11
C LEU A 259 18.07 10.18 -11.42
N ILE A 260 17.15 11.14 -11.44
CA ILE A 260 15.79 10.97 -10.91
C ILE A 260 15.06 9.83 -11.63
N GLY A 261 15.10 9.79 -12.95
CA GLY A 261 14.47 8.72 -13.74
C GLY A 261 15.02 7.33 -13.37
N PHE A 262 16.33 7.22 -13.20
CA PHE A 262 16.98 5.98 -12.80
C PHE A 262 16.59 5.55 -11.37
N LEU A 263 16.58 6.48 -10.41
CA LEU A 263 16.15 6.22 -9.03
C LEU A 263 14.67 5.83 -8.98
N ASN A 264 13.81 6.51 -9.74
CA ASN A 264 12.39 6.19 -9.82
C ASN A 264 12.16 4.80 -10.41
N LEU A 265 12.94 4.39 -11.39
CA LEU A 265 12.88 3.04 -11.94
C LEU A 265 13.22 1.98 -10.88
N ILE A 266 14.29 2.19 -10.13
CA ILE A 266 14.70 1.27 -9.05
C ILE A 266 13.62 1.17 -7.98
N ILE A 267 13.10 2.32 -7.51
CA ILE A 267 12.05 2.36 -6.49
C ILE A 267 10.79 1.65 -7.00
N SER A 268 10.39 1.91 -8.24
CA SER A 268 9.20 1.30 -8.84
C SER A 268 9.34 -0.22 -8.96
N ILE A 269 10.49 -0.72 -9.43
CA ILE A 269 10.76 -2.17 -9.50
C ILE A 269 10.68 -2.78 -8.09
N PHE A 270 11.34 -2.18 -7.11
CA PHE A 270 11.32 -2.66 -5.73
C PHE A 270 9.89 -2.76 -5.18
N VAL A 271 9.09 -1.70 -5.35
CA VAL A 271 7.70 -1.66 -4.87
C VAL A 271 6.84 -2.70 -5.58
N VAL A 272 6.98 -2.86 -6.92
CA VAL A 272 6.24 -3.87 -7.69
C VAL A 272 6.59 -5.29 -7.22
N VAL A 273 7.86 -5.57 -6.96
CA VAL A 273 8.30 -6.88 -6.41
C VAL A 273 7.69 -7.11 -5.03
N MET A 274 7.70 -6.11 -4.16
CA MET A 274 7.08 -6.22 -2.83
C MET A 274 5.57 -6.48 -2.91
N CYS A 275 4.85 -5.75 -3.77
CA CYS A 275 3.43 -6.00 -4.03
C CYS A 275 3.19 -7.42 -4.57
N GLY A 276 4.03 -7.88 -5.50
CA GLY A 276 3.96 -9.24 -6.02
C GLY A 276 4.15 -10.31 -4.94
N LEU A 277 5.09 -10.10 -4.01
CA LEU A 277 5.27 -11.00 -2.87
C LEU A 277 4.06 -11.03 -1.94
N VAL A 278 3.42 -9.89 -1.69
CA VAL A 278 2.20 -9.82 -0.89
C VAL A 278 1.08 -10.62 -1.55
N ILE A 279 0.82 -10.40 -2.84
CA ILE A 279 -0.20 -11.15 -3.60
C ILE A 279 0.13 -12.64 -3.60
N PHE A 280 1.39 -13.00 -3.83
CA PHE A 280 1.82 -14.41 -3.84
C PHE A 280 1.61 -15.07 -2.47
N THR A 281 1.91 -14.38 -1.38
CA THR A 281 1.67 -14.89 -0.02
C THR A 281 0.18 -15.09 0.25
N GLN A 282 -0.67 -14.15 -0.20
CA GLN A 282 -2.12 -14.28 -0.11
C GLN A 282 -2.63 -15.50 -0.88
N LEU A 283 -2.14 -15.71 -2.11
CA LEU A 283 -2.50 -16.88 -2.92
C LEU A 283 -2.04 -18.19 -2.26
N LEU A 284 -0.84 -18.25 -1.67
CA LEU A 284 -0.38 -19.42 -0.93
C LEU A 284 -1.28 -19.73 0.26
N PHE A 285 -1.70 -18.71 1.01
CA PHE A 285 -2.61 -18.89 2.15
C PHE A 285 -3.97 -19.49 1.74
N ILE A 286 -4.40 -19.26 0.50
CA ILE A 286 -5.64 -19.80 -0.06
C ILE A 286 -5.48 -21.27 -0.45
N ILE A 287 -4.30 -21.66 -0.95
CA ILE A 287 -4.04 -23.01 -1.47
C ILE A 287 -3.78 -24.00 -0.31
N PHE A 288 -3.20 -23.56 0.78
CA PHE A 288 -2.85 -24.37 1.95
C PHE A 288 -3.79 -24.13 3.12
#